data_91d02063fb37203ea2fe201dc8cdfa4f
#
_entry.id   91d02063fb37203ea2fe201dc8cdfa4f
#
_cell.length_a   1.000
_cell.length_b   1.000
_cell.length_c   1.000
_cell.angle_alpha   90.00
_cell.angle_beta   90.00
_cell.angle_gamma   90.00
#
_symmetry.space_group_name_H-M   'P 1'
#
loop_
_entity.id
_entity.type
_entity.pdbx_description
1 polymer ?
#
loop_
_entity_poly.entity_id
_entity_poly.type
_entity_poly.pdbx_seq_one_letter_code
_entity_poly.pdbx_strand_id
1 'polypeptide(L)'
;DKVKGIYIEAGAFAPDSYASLAAIRRELEEFRKTGKWIIAYGDSYTQGAYYLASVADKVYLNPQGQVDWHGLGSEPVFVKDLLAKLNVRMQVAKVGTYKSATEMFTGEKMSDADRQQTTAYLTGIWQNVVSAVGKSRSLTAQQLNAYADSLVSLAAPQDYVRMRMV
;
A
#
# COMPACT_ATOMS: atom_id res chain seq x y z
N ASP A 1 -0.56 32.60 -13.61
CA ASP A 1 -0.23 31.32 -13.02
C ASP A 1 1.23 30.97 -13.35
N LYS A 2 2.09 30.84 -12.31
CA LYS A 2 3.55 30.65 -12.47
C LYS A 2 3.92 29.16 -12.53
N VAL A 3 3.11 28.27 -11.96
CA VAL A 3 3.39 26.83 -11.90
C VAL A 3 2.95 26.16 -13.21
N LYS A 4 3.86 25.51 -13.91
CA LYS A 4 3.62 24.85 -15.19
C LYS A 4 3.48 23.34 -15.09
N GLY A 5 4.02 22.74 -14.06
CA GLY A 5 3.98 21.31 -13.81
C GLY A 5 4.53 20.94 -12.45
N ILE A 6 4.44 19.66 -12.14
CA ILE A 6 4.98 19.07 -10.90
C ILE A 6 5.97 17.97 -11.29
N TYR A 7 7.13 17.98 -10.67
CA TYR A 7 8.08 16.88 -10.69
C TYR A 7 8.08 16.21 -9.32
N ILE A 8 7.80 14.92 -9.31
CA ILE A 8 7.79 14.08 -8.09
C ILE A 8 9.07 13.25 -8.10
N GLU A 9 9.96 13.51 -7.15
CA GLU A 9 11.09 12.66 -6.87
C GLU A 9 10.71 11.74 -5.72
N ALA A 10 10.46 10.47 -6.05
CA ALA A 10 9.83 9.54 -5.12
C ALA A 10 10.80 8.81 -4.17
N GLY A 11 12.10 9.02 -4.30
CA GLY A 11 13.21 8.48 -3.49
C GLY A 11 12.82 7.72 -2.22
N ALA A 12 13.19 8.22 -1.06
CA ALA A 12 12.91 7.62 0.25
C ALA A 12 11.53 8.01 0.83
N PHE A 13 10.54 8.29 -0.01
CA PHE A 13 9.21 8.68 0.47
C PHE A 13 8.52 7.53 1.21
N ALA A 14 8.34 7.69 2.50
CA ALA A 14 7.63 6.76 3.38
C ALA A 14 6.35 7.45 3.90
N PRO A 15 5.19 7.16 3.33
CA PRO A 15 3.92 7.77 3.76
C PRO A 15 3.43 7.16 5.08
N ASP A 16 2.82 7.99 5.91
CA ASP A 16 2.22 7.55 7.16
C ASP A 16 1.00 6.62 6.97
N SER A 17 0.23 6.84 5.91
CA SER A 17 -0.97 6.04 5.64
C SER A 17 -1.47 6.16 4.21
N TYR A 18 -2.23 5.16 3.76
CA TYR A 18 -2.94 5.23 2.47
C TYR A 18 -4.01 6.32 2.42
N ALA A 19 -4.55 6.73 3.57
CA ALA A 19 -5.50 7.84 3.63
C ALA A 19 -4.83 9.17 3.26
N SER A 20 -3.64 9.44 3.81
CA SER A 20 -2.83 10.61 3.45
C SER A 20 -2.42 10.60 1.98
N LEU A 21 -1.98 9.42 1.49
CA LEU A 21 -1.64 9.24 0.07
C LEU A 21 -2.82 9.50 -0.86
N ALA A 22 -4.02 9.00 -0.51
CA ALA A 22 -5.23 9.22 -1.30
C ALA A 22 -5.62 10.71 -1.34
N ALA A 23 -5.44 11.43 -0.22
CA ALA A 23 -5.68 12.86 -0.18
C ALA A 23 -4.73 13.63 -1.11
N ILE A 24 -3.42 13.36 -1.03
CA ILE A 24 -2.41 13.98 -1.89
C ILE A 24 -2.69 13.61 -3.36
N ARG A 25 -2.97 12.34 -3.64
CA ARG A 25 -3.26 11.87 -5.00
C ARG A 25 -4.45 12.59 -5.62
N ARG A 26 -5.51 12.81 -4.86
CA ARG A 26 -6.68 13.56 -5.32
C ARG A 26 -6.31 14.99 -5.74
N GLU A 27 -5.49 15.68 -4.97
CA GLU A 27 -5.03 17.03 -5.32
C GLU A 27 -4.15 17.03 -6.59
N LEU A 28 -3.32 16.00 -6.78
CA LEU A 28 -2.56 15.83 -8.01
C LEU A 28 -3.47 15.55 -9.22
N GLU A 29 -4.52 14.77 -9.05
CA GLU A 29 -5.52 14.52 -10.10
C GLU A 29 -6.26 15.81 -10.48
N GLU A 30 -6.64 16.63 -9.50
CA GLU A 30 -7.24 17.95 -9.76
C GLU A 30 -6.24 18.89 -10.47
N PHE A 31 -4.96 18.87 -10.05
CA PHE A 31 -3.93 19.65 -10.74
C PHE A 31 -3.80 19.25 -12.21
N ARG A 32 -3.82 17.95 -12.54
CA ARG A 32 -3.77 17.47 -13.94
C ARG A 32 -4.95 17.96 -14.77
N LYS A 33 -6.15 18.08 -14.19
CA LYS A 33 -7.34 18.61 -14.89
C LYS A 33 -7.15 20.05 -15.35
N THR A 34 -6.21 20.79 -14.79
CA THR A 34 -5.86 22.14 -15.25
C THR A 34 -5.01 22.15 -16.53
N GLY A 35 -4.70 20.99 -17.11
CA GLY A 35 -3.88 20.84 -18.32
C GLY A 35 -2.37 20.94 -18.06
N LYS A 36 -1.94 20.94 -16.80
CA LYS A 36 -0.53 20.95 -16.40
C LYS A 36 0.00 19.54 -16.24
N TRP A 37 1.29 19.36 -16.52
CA TRP A 37 1.92 18.05 -16.47
C TRP A 37 2.39 17.66 -15.06
N ILE A 38 2.41 16.36 -14.82
CA ILE A 38 3.08 15.73 -13.67
C ILE A 38 4.03 14.67 -14.19
N ILE A 39 5.28 14.70 -13.76
CA ILE A 39 6.29 13.70 -14.05
C ILE A 39 6.78 13.14 -12.73
N ALA A 40 6.93 11.81 -12.65
CA ALA A 40 7.51 11.14 -11.50
C ALA A 40 8.79 10.41 -11.90
N TYR A 41 9.81 10.50 -11.05
CA TYR A 41 11.03 9.71 -11.14
C TYR A 41 11.34 9.06 -9.78
N GLY A 42 11.83 7.84 -9.81
CA GLY A 42 12.32 7.15 -8.63
C GLY A 42 13.50 6.24 -8.94
N ASP A 43 14.48 6.21 -8.05
CA ASP A 43 15.51 5.17 -8.07
C ASP A 43 14.91 3.81 -7.69
N SER A 44 13.92 3.82 -6.83
CA SER A 44 13.00 2.72 -6.55
C SER A 44 11.68 3.29 -6.06
N TYR A 45 10.63 2.49 -6.14
CA TYR A 45 9.32 2.85 -5.61
C TYR A 45 8.89 1.85 -4.55
N THR A 46 8.64 2.30 -3.33
CA THR A 46 7.80 1.55 -2.40
C THR A 46 6.37 1.49 -2.94
N GLN A 47 5.57 0.53 -2.51
CA GLN A 47 4.17 0.40 -2.97
C GLN A 47 3.38 1.70 -2.77
N GLY A 48 3.57 2.38 -1.62
CA GLY A 48 2.92 3.66 -1.34
C GLY A 48 3.42 4.81 -2.23
N ALA A 49 4.73 4.88 -2.47
CA ALA A 49 5.32 5.86 -3.37
C ALA A 49 4.86 5.63 -4.81
N TYR A 50 4.78 4.36 -5.26
CA TYR A 50 4.26 4.02 -6.57
C TYR A 50 2.77 4.36 -6.72
N TYR A 51 1.96 4.08 -5.69
CA TYR A 51 0.55 4.49 -5.67
C TYR A 51 0.41 5.98 -5.94
N LEU A 52 1.25 6.82 -5.31
CA LEU A 52 1.23 8.26 -5.53
C LEU A 52 1.78 8.63 -6.92
N ALA A 53 2.96 8.12 -7.28
CA ALA A 53 3.63 8.44 -8.54
C ALA A 53 2.82 8.01 -9.77
N SER A 54 2.04 6.94 -9.67
CA SER A 54 1.24 6.42 -10.77
C SER A 54 0.19 7.39 -11.30
N VAL A 55 -0.13 8.48 -10.58
CA VAL A 55 -1.01 9.56 -11.07
C VAL A 55 -0.34 10.40 -12.17
N ALA A 56 0.99 10.40 -12.24
CA ALA A 56 1.76 11.21 -13.17
C ALA A 56 1.48 10.84 -14.64
N ASP A 57 1.65 11.80 -15.52
CA ASP A 57 1.55 11.58 -16.97
C ASP A 57 2.65 10.67 -17.46
N LYS A 58 3.85 10.78 -16.84
CA LYS A 58 4.98 9.90 -17.08
C LYS A 58 5.60 9.48 -15.76
N VAL A 59 5.85 8.19 -15.63
CA VAL A 59 6.55 7.59 -14.49
C VAL A 59 7.85 6.98 -15.01
N TYR A 60 8.95 7.44 -14.46
CA TYR A 60 10.28 6.94 -14.81
C TYR A 60 10.88 6.18 -13.63
N LEU A 61 11.54 5.09 -13.92
CA LEU A 61 12.30 4.29 -12.96
C LEU A 61 13.76 4.26 -13.37
N ASN A 62 14.67 4.35 -12.41
CA ASN A 62 16.08 4.11 -12.64
C ASN A 62 16.28 2.74 -13.32
N PRO A 63 17.17 2.62 -14.33
CA PRO A 63 17.44 1.34 -15.00
C PRO A 63 17.95 0.21 -14.10
N GLN A 64 18.35 0.51 -12.87
CA GLN A 64 18.74 -0.47 -11.84
C GLN A 64 17.76 -0.49 -10.67
N GLY A 65 16.63 0.20 -10.80
CA GLY A 65 15.61 0.33 -9.76
C GLY A 65 14.59 -0.79 -9.78
N GLN A 66 13.68 -0.73 -8.80
CA GLN A 66 12.59 -1.68 -8.67
C GLN A 66 11.31 -0.99 -8.24
N VAL A 67 10.18 -1.60 -8.55
CA VAL A 67 8.86 -1.21 -8.03
C VAL A 67 8.42 -2.27 -7.04
N ASP A 68 8.26 -1.88 -5.78
CA ASP A 68 7.69 -2.74 -4.77
C ASP A 68 6.17 -2.79 -4.93
N TRP A 69 5.63 -3.99 -5.23
CA TRP A 69 4.20 -4.21 -5.46
C TRP A 69 3.82 -5.62 -5.01
N HIS A 70 3.29 -5.73 -3.79
CA HIS A 70 3.10 -7.01 -3.10
C HIS A 70 1.74 -7.18 -2.40
N GLY A 71 0.87 -6.17 -2.44
CA GLY A 71 -0.40 -6.21 -1.72
C GLY A 71 -0.29 -5.75 -0.26
N LEU A 72 -1.23 -6.18 0.57
CA LEU A 72 -1.29 -5.84 1.98
C LEU A 72 -1.45 -7.10 2.82
N GLY A 73 -0.72 -7.18 3.92
CA GLY A 73 -0.79 -8.28 4.88
C GLY A 73 -0.82 -7.75 6.32
N SER A 74 -1.23 -8.61 7.24
CA SER A 74 -1.17 -8.38 8.69
C SER A 74 -0.66 -9.63 9.39
N GLU A 75 0.37 -9.47 10.19
CA GLU A 75 1.01 -10.55 10.97
C GLU A 75 0.97 -10.18 12.45
N PRO A 76 -0.17 -10.43 13.16
CA PRO A 76 -0.25 -10.14 14.58
C PRO A 76 0.60 -11.10 15.41
N VAL A 77 1.30 -10.56 16.41
CA VAL A 77 2.09 -11.33 17.36
C VAL A 77 1.25 -11.64 18.59
N PHE A 78 1.31 -12.88 19.06
CA PHE A 78 0.62 -13.34 20.28
C PHE A 78 1.65 -13.66 21.36
N VAL A 79 1.51 -13.05 22.53
CA VAL A 79 2.48 -13.14 23.63
C VAL A 79 1.94 -13.83 24.89
N LYS A 80 0.76 -14.45 24.82
CA LYS A 80 0.10 -15.14 25.94
C LYS A 80 1.04 -16.14 26.62
N ASP A 81 1.67 -17.03 25.84
CA ASP A 81 2.53 -18.09 26.38
C ASP A 81 3.84 -17.53 26.95
N LEU A 82 4.36 -16.46 26.36
CA LEU A 82 5.52 -15.75 26.90
C LEU A 82 5.19 -15.14 28.28
N LEU A 83 4.04 -14.48 28.39
CA LEU A 83 3.58 -13.92 29.66
C LEU A 83 3.35 -14.98 30.72
N ALA A 84 2.78 -16.13 30.35
CA ALA A 84 2.60 -17.27 31.27
C ALA A 84 3.92 -17.78 31.80
N LYS A 85 4.96 -17.90 30.97
CA LYS A 85 6.33 -18.30 31.40
C LYS A 85 6.98 -17.30 32.37
N LEU A 86 6.61 -16.03 32.28
CA LEU A 86 7.06 -14.96 33.15
C LEU A 86 6.17 -14.79 34.38
N ASN A 87 5.20 -15.70 34.63
CA ASN A 87 4.19 -15.59 35.67
C ASN A 87 3.39 -14.28 35.66
N VAL A 88 3.25 -13.66 34.47
CA VAL A 88 2.42 -12.46 34.25
C VAL A 88 1.04 -12.90 33.79
N ARG A 89 -0.01 -12.47 34.49
CA ARG A 89 -1.39 -12.76 34.15
C ARG A 89 -2.07 -11.47 33.70
N MET A 90 -2.49 -11.40 32.43
CA MET A 90 -3.28 -10.29 31.91
C MET A 90 -4.74 -10.44 32.30
N GLN A 91 -5.33 -9.38 32.85
CA GLN A 91 -6.77 -9.27 33.11
C GLN A 91 -7.36 -8.30 32.08
N VAL A 92 -8.36 -8.75 31.34
CA VAL A 92 -9.00 -7.99 30.28
C VAL A 92 -10.50 -7.88 30.52
N ALA A 93 -11.00 -6.65 30.59
CA ALA A 93 -12.43 -6.38 30.52
C ALA A 93 -12.77 -6.04 29.05
N LYS A 94 -13.50 -6.92 28.39
CA LYS A 94 -13.83 -6.80 26.96
C LYS A 94 -15.35 -6.82 26.78
N VAL A 95 -15.90 -5.86 26.05
CA VAL A 95 -17.31 -5.81 25.66
C VAL A 95 -17.42 -5.72 24.14
N GLY A 96 -18.06 -6.70 23.52
CA GLY A 96 -18.30 -6.78 22.09
C GLY A 96 -17.33 -7.72 21.34
N THR A 97 -17.83 -8.33 20.26
CA THR A 97 -17.17 -9.38 19.48
C THR A 97 -15.94 -8.87 18.73
N TYR A 98 -15.98 -7.64 18.23
CA TYR A 98 -14.91 -7.05 17.38
C TYR A 98 -13.91 -6.21 18.18
N LYS A 99 -13.74 -6.46 19.47
CA LYS A 99 -12.75 -5.79 20.32
C LYS A 99 -11.49 -6.66 20.45
N SER A 100 -10.73 -6.80 19.34
CA SER A 100 -9.61 -7.71 19.22
C SER A 100 -8.27 -7.19 19.77
N ALA A 101 -8.15 -5.90 20.08
CA ALA A 101 -6.89 -5.27 20.49
C ALA A 101 -6.15 -5.99 21.67
N THR A 102 -6.89 -6.73 22.50
CA THR A 102 -6.33 -7.47 23.64
C THR A 102 -6.00 -8.92 23.32
N GLU A 103 -6.35 -9.41 22.13
CA GLU A 103 -6.15 -10.81 21.77
C GLU A 103 -4.67 -11.20 21.72
N MET A 104 -3.79 -10.24 21.37
CA MET A 104 -2.34 -10.46 21.41
C MET A 104 -1.83 -10.92 22.79
N PHE A 105 -2.51 -10.55 23.88
CA PHE A 105 -2.12 -10.92 25.25
C PHE A 105 -2.87 -12.14 25.80
N THR A 106 -4.05 -12.45 25.25
CA THR A 106 -4.95 -13.47 25.79
C THR A 106 -5.19 -14.64 24.85
N GLY A 107 -4.94 -14.46 23.57
CA GLY A 107 -5.09 -15.47 22.52
C GLY A 107 -3.78 -16.15 22.15
N GLU A 108 -3.88 -17.30 21.49
CA GLU A 108 -2.75 -18.01 20.85
C GLU A 108 -2.72 -17.78 19.35
N LYS A 109 -3.83 -17.32 18.81
CA LYS A 109 -4.02 -17.01 17.39
C LYS A 109 -5.12 -15.96 17.22
N MET A 110 -5.18 -15.37 16.05
CA MET A 110 -6.23 -14.47 15.64
C MET A 110 -7.61 -15.15 15.70
N SER A 111 -8.58 -14.51 16.33
CA SER A 111 -9.97 -14.99 16.30
C SER A 111 -10.59 -14.85 14.91
N ASP A 112 -11.66 -15.60 14.63
CA ASP A 112 -12.37 -15.51 13.34
C ASP A 112 -12.97 -14.11 13.14
N ALA A 113 -13.47 -13.48 14.21
CA ALA A 113 -13.99 -12.12 14.17
C ALA A 113 -12.90 -11.09 13.83
N ASP A 114 -11.72 -11.21 14.43
CA ASP A 114 -10.58 -10.34 14.14
C ASP A 114 -10.05 -10.57 12.72
N ARG A 115 -9.95 -11.82 12.28
CA ARG A 115 -9.58 -12.17 10.91
C ARG A 115 -10.55 -11.55 9.89
N GLN A 116 -11.85 -11.67 10.14
CA GLN A 116 -12.88 -11.09 9.27
C GLN A 116 -12.74 -9.57 9.18
N GLN A 117 -12.58 -8.90 10.32
CA GLN A 117 -12.43 -7.44 10.38
C GLN A 117 -11.15 -6.97 9.68
N THR A 118 -10.02 -7.62 9.97
CA THR A 118 -8.71 -7.28 9.37
C THR A 118 -8.73 -7.53 7.87
N THR A 119 -9.28 -8.65 7.42
CA THR A 119 -9.43 -8.96 5.99
C THR A 119 -10.28 -7.92 5.29
N ALA A 120 -11.44 -7.55 5.85
CA ALA A 120 -12.31 -6.54 5.26
C ALA A 120 -11.62 -5.18 5.14
N TYR A 121 -10.89 -4.77 6.18
CA TYR A 121 -10.12 -3.53 6.20
C TYR A 121 -9.01 -3.50 5.15
N LEU A 122 -8.15 -4.52 5.12
CA LEU A 122 -7.04 -4.61 4.15
C LEU A 122 -7.55 -4.73 2.71
N THR A 123 -8.60 -5.53 2.48
CA THR A 123 -9.23 -5.66 1.16
C THR A 123 -9.78 -4.32 0.67
N GLY A 124 -10.44 -3.56 1.54
CA GLY A 124 -10.96 -2.23 1.19
C GLY A 124 -9.86 -1.26 0.77
N ILE A 125 -8.74 -1.21 1.51
CA ILE A 125 -7.58 -0.38 1.14
C ILE A 125 -6.99 -0.85 -0.20
N TRP A 126 -6.77 -2.16 -0.34
CA TRP A 126 -6.16 -2.74 -1.53
C TRP A 126 -7.00 -2.48 -2.80
N GLN A 127 -8.30 -2.66 -2.72
CA GLN A 127 -9.22 -2.36 -3.82
C GLN A 127 -9.14 -0.90 -4.26
N ASN A 128 -9.04 0.04 -3.33
CA ASN A 128 -8.87 1.46 -3.64
C ASN A 128 -7.53 1.72 -4.34
N VAL A 129 -6.44 1.11 -3.86
CA VAL A 129 -5.10 1.23 -4.47
C VAL A 129 -5.11 0.69 -5.89
N VAL A 130 -5.59 -0.53 -6.08
CA VAL A 130 -5.67 -1.20 -7.39
C VAL A 130 -6.55 -0.42 -8.36
N SER A 131 -7.70 0.07 -7.93
CA SER A 131 -8.60 0.87 -8.76
C SER A 131 -7.94 2.17 -9.23
N ALA A 132 -7.28 2.89 -8.32
CA ALA A 132 -6.63 4.16 -8.64
C ALA A 132 -5.43 3.98 -9.59
N VAL A 133 -4.56 3.01 -9.31
CA VAL A 133 -3.42 2.69 -10.17
C VAL A 133 -3.90 2.17 -11.53
N GLY A 134 -4.87 1.26 -11.55
CA GLY A 134 -5.44 0.71 -12.77
C GLY A 134 -5.98 1.79 -13.70
N LYS A 135 -6.73 2.74 -13.15
CA LYS A 135 -7.24 3.89 -13.91
C LYS A 135 -6.13 4.75 -14.52
N SER A 136 -5.08 5.03 -13.76
CA SER A 136 -4.00 5.92 -14.20
C SER A 136 -3.04 5.25 -15.18
N ARG A 137 -2.79 3.95 -15.04
CA ARG A 137 -1.83 3.19 -15.86
C ARG A 137 -2.51 2.34 -16.94
N SER A 138 -3.84 2.42 -17.07
CA SER A 138 -4.64 1.60 -18.01
C SER A 138 -4.39 0.10 -17.81
N LEU A 139 -4.37 -0.33 -16.53
CA LEU A 139 -4.23 -1.72 -16.10
C LEU A 139 -5.51 -2.21 -15.45
N THR A 140 -5.84 -3.47 -15.66
CA THR A 140 -6.99 -4.10 -14.99
C THR A 140 -6.64 -4.49 -13.56
N ALA A 141 -7.67 -4.59 -12.70
CA ALA A 141 -7.49 -5.12 -11.35
C ALA A 141 -6.89 -6.53 -11.35
N GLN A 142 -7.28 -7.37 -12.32
CA GLN A 142 -6.75 -8.71 -12.47
C GLN A 142 -5.23 -8.69 -12.75
N GLN A 143 -4.76 -7.81 -13.64
CA GLN A 143 -3.33 -7.66 -13.92
C GLN A 143 -2.56 -7.19 -12.69
N LEU A 144 -3.06 -6.17 -11.99
CA LEU A 144 -2.40 -5.64 -10.79
C LEU A 144 -2.34 -6.66 -9.64
N ASN A 145 -3.39 -7.46 -9.46
CA ASN A 145 -3.38 -8.56 -8.50
C ASN A 145 -2.38 -9.65 -8.92
N ALA A 146 -2.37 -10.05 -10.20
CA ALA A 146 -1.40 -11.02 -10.69
C ALA A 146 0.05 -10.54 -10.53
N TYR A 147 0.33 -9.24 -10.68
CA TYR A 147 1.65 -8.67 -10.43
C TYR A 147 2.02 -8.77 -8.93
N ALA A 148 1.08 -8.52 -8.03
CA ALA A 148 1.33 -8.68 -6.59
C ALA A 148 1.59 -10.15 -6.22
N ASP A 149 0.83 -11.08 -6.77
CA ASP A 149 0.94 -12.52 -6.51
C ASP A 149 2.21 -13.14 -7.10
N SER A 150 2.74 -12.57 -8.20
CA SER A 150 3.94 -13.08 -8.90
C SER A 150 5.26 -12.50 -8.39
N LEU A 151 5.26 -11.77 -7.28
CA LEU A 151 6.45 -11.10 -6.73
C LEU A 151 7.14 -10.20 -7.78
N VAL A 152 6.35 -9.43 -8.50
CA VAL A 152 6.87 -8.52 -9.55
C VAL A 152 7.94 -7.56 -9.04
N SER A 153 8.00 -7.33 -7.74
CA SER A 153 9.08 -6.56 -7.08
C SER A 153 10.49 -7.11 -7.37
N LEU A 154 10.60 -8.36 -7.81
CA LEU A 154 11.85 -9.01 -8.23
C LEU A 154 12.05 -9.02 -9.75
N ALA A 155 11.18 -8.38 -10.52
CA ALA A 155 11.29 -8.31 -11.96
C ALA A 155 12.46 -7.43 -12.41
N ALA A 156 12.95 -7.66 -13.63
CA ALA A 156 13.96 -6.79 -14.23
C ALA A 156 13.33 -5.42 -14.58
N PRO A 157 14.07 -4.31 -14.46
CA PRO A 157 13.55 -2.96 -14.68
C PRO A 157 12.79 -2.77 -16.01
N GLN A 158 13.28 -3.39 -17.10
CA GLN A 158 12.63 -3.35 -18.41
C GLN A 158 11.25 -4.04 -18.43
N ASP A 159 10.98 -4.95 -17.51
CA ASP A 159 9.69 -5.63 -17.44
C ASP A 159 8.60 -4.71 -16.89
N TYR A 160 8.94 -3.77 -15.99
CA TYR A 160 7.98 -2.76 -15.53
C TYR A 160 7.45 -1.89 -16.66
N VAL A 161 8.30 -1.59 -17.68
CA VAL A 161 7.87 -0.88 -18.90
C VAL A 161 6.89 -1.75 -19.70
N ARG A 162 7.21 -3.04 -19.91
CA ARG A 162 6.31 -4.00 -20.62
C ARG A 162 4.97 -4.16 -19.88
N MET A 163 5.00 -4.14 -18.55
CA MET A 163 3.85 -4.21 -17.67
C MET A 163 3.08 -2.88 -17.58
N ARG A 164 3.55 -1.81 -18.21
CA ARG A 164 2.98 -0.45 -18.15
C ARG A 164 2.94 0.14 -16.73
N MET A 165 3.82 -0.31 -15.87
CA MET A 165 3.94 0.26 -14.52
C MET A 165 4.73 1.57 -14.55
N VAL A 166 5.73 1.68 -15.40
CA VAL A 166 6.57 2.86 -15.60
C VAL A 166 6.68 3.19 -17.08
#